data_43854db2059dd3132d4fc420a191a0ad
#
_entry.id   43854db2059dd3132d4fc420a191a0ad
#
_cell.length_a   1.000
_cell.length_b   1.000
_cell.length_c   1.000
_cell.angle_alpha   90.00
_cell.angle_beta   90.00
_cell.angle_gamma   90.00
#
_symmetry.space_group_name_H-M   'P 1'
#
loop_
_entity.id
_entity.type
_entity.pdbx_description
1 polymer ?
#
loop_
_entity_poly.entity_id
_entity_poly.type
_entity_poly.pdbx_seq_one_letter_code
_entity_poly.pdbx_strand_id
1 'polypeptide(L)'
;MTRTIRALLSVATALGTVAVTVAVSTSPANAAACDPSRVAPPGSLIGDLWRSNGGETSVYGCPVTKEYGYADKRGSYQEFRNGKIVWSPGIGGGALVRAYYADGKAVFRWSGLGRDWDFFQVRWSPAGGRTTQVKVGRLTPWSGVYSVDPTCYWDGGENVCTTTNGHGGYVKASFIVQGCDRGTFGSDCGPWSIPTSVKVPL
;
A
#
# COMPACT_ATOMS: atom_id res chain seq x y z
N MET A 1 -78.02 31.11 -31.53
CA MET A 1 -78.45 30.52 -30.26
C MET A 1 -77.22 30.36 -29.39
N THR A 2 -77.00 31.29 -28.48
CA THR A 2 -75.76 31.44 -27.68
C THR A 2 -76.01 30.87 -26.28
N ARG A 3 -75.22 29.84 -25.85
CA ARG A 3 -75.28 29.36 -24.47
C ARG A 3 -74.01 29.72 -23.79
N THR A 4 -74.04 30.59 -22.82
CA THR A 4 -72.99 31.03 -21.90
C THR A 4 -72.93 30.05 -20.77
N ILE A 5 -71.71 29.41 -20.57
CA ILE A 5 -71.44 28.59 -19.41
C ILE A 5 -70.58 29.42 -18.47
N ARG A 6 -71.07 29.67 -17.27
CA ARG A 6 -70.28 30.29 -16.17
C ARG A 6 -69.43 29.23 -15.48
N ALA A 7 -68.16 29.42 -15.49
CA ALA A 7 -67.23 28.64 -14.70
C ALA A 7 -67.01 29.24 -13.31
N LEU A 8 -67.26 28.43 -12.27
CA LEU A 8 -67.05 28.80 -10.89
C LEU A 8 -65.53 28.47 -10.57
N LEU A 9 -64.80 29.50 -10.21
CA LEU A 9 -63.42 29.31 -9.67
C LEU A 9 -63.54 28.93 -8.18
N SER A 10 -63.06 27.73 -7.84
CA SER A 10 -62.78 27.30 -6.45
C SER A 10 -61.36 27.56 -6.15
N VAL A 11 -61.09 28.48 -5.23
CA VAL A 11 -59.75 28.72 -4.68
C VAL A 11 -59.48 27.72 -3.54
N ALA A 12 -58.60 26.75 -3.75
CA ALA A 12 -58.12 25.86 -2.71
C ALA A 12 -56.80 26.43 -2.13
N THR A 13 -56.84 26.91 -0.91
CA THR A 13 -55.67 27.33 -0.13
C THR A 13 -54.99 26.09 0.43
N ALA A 14 -53.86 25.70 -0.15
CA ALA A 14 -53.00 24.65 0.38
C ALA A 14 -52.00 25.27 1.40
N LEU A 15 -52.18 24.97 2.68
CA LEU A 15 -51.20 25.24 3.72
C LEU A 15 -50.05 24.24 3.56
N GLY A 16 -48.95 24.67 2.97
CA GLY A 16 -47.72 23.88 2.87
C GLY A 16 -46.94 23.93 4.19
N THR A 17 -46.91 22.82 4.91
CA THR A 17 -45.96 22.62 6.04
C THR A 17 -44.56 22.41 5.48
N VAL A 18 -43.69 23.40 5.67
CA VAL A 18 -42.27 23.28 5.36
C VAL A 18 -41.61 22.43 6.45
N ALA A 19 -41.31 21.16 6.16
CA ALA A 19 -40.49 20.32 7.00
C ALA A 19 -39.03 20.72 6.80
N VAL A 20 -38.44 21.42 7.77
CA VAL A 20 -36.99 21.69 7.82
C VAL A 20 -36.29 20.42 8.23
N THR A 21 -35.75 19.69 7.27
CA THR A 21 -34.84 18.58 7.52
C THR A 21 -33.46 19.15 7.90
N VAL A 22 -33.14 19.13 9.19
CA VAL A 22 -31.78 19.40 9.67
C VAL A 22 -30.93 18.22 9.23
N ALA A 23 -30.13 18.39 8.18
CA ALA A 23 -29.09 17.45 7.80
C ALA A 23 -28.00 17.52 8.87
N VAL A 24 -27.97 16.53 9.76
CA VAL A 24 -26.84 16.33 10.69
C VAL A 24 -25.67 15.86 9.83
N SER A 25 -24.79 16.79 9.47
CA SER A 25 -23.51 16.47 8.85
C SER A 25 -22.67 15.75 9.90
N THR A 26 -22.66 14.42 9.86
CA THR A 26 -21.66 13.62 10.58
C THR A 26 -20.31 13.91 9.91
N SER A 27 -19.55 14.84 10.48
CA SER A 27 -18.15 15.02 10.11
C SER A 27 -17.48 13.65 10.26
N PRO A 28 -16.71 13.18 9.24
CA PRO A 28 -15.92 11.97 9.41
C PRO A 28 -15.02 12.18 10.62
N ALA A 29 -14.99 11.19 11.50
CA ALA A 29 -14.10 11.23 12.68
C ALA A 29 -12.70 11.61 12.19
N ASN A 30 -12.19 12.76 12.64
CA ASN A 30 -10.87 13.23 12.27
C ASN A 30 -9.87 12.12 12.57
N ALA A 31 -9.35 11.46 11.51
CA ALA A 31 -8.18 10.63 11.67
C ALA A 31 -7.11 11.51 12.34
N ALA A 32 -6.65 11.10 13.51
CA ALA A 32 -5.68 11.89 14.24
C ALA A 32 -4.50 12.20 13.33
N ALA A 33 -4.20 13.49 13.13
CA ALA A 33 -3.12 13.94 12.28
C ALA A 33 -1.82 13.21 12.65
N CYS A 34 -1.00 12.89 11.66
CA CYS A 34 0.29 12.26 11.91
C CYS A 34 1.19 13.18 12.75
N ASP A 35 2.03 12.60 13.60
CA ASP A 35 3.07 13.31 14.33
C ASP A 35 4.03 14.00 13.33
N PRO A 36 4.04 15.35 13.25
CA PRO A 36 4.84 16.06 12.24
C PRO A 36 6.35 15.84 12.44
N SER A 37 6.80 15.52 13.66
CA SER A 37 8.20 15.26 13.96
C SER A 37 8.73 13.97 13.31
N ARG A 38 7.82 13.09 12.85
CA ARG A 38 8.14 11.83 12.19
C ARG A 38 7.98 11.91 10.68
N VAL A 39 7.30 12.94 10.17
CA VAL A 39 7.15 13.11 8.73
C VAL A 39 8.49 13.50 8.11
N ALA A 40 8.97 12.71 7.15
CA ALA A 40 10.21 13.01 6.45
C ALA A 40 10.09 14.36 5.69
N PRO A 41 11.16 15.19 5.66
CA PRO A 41 11.12 16.51 5.06
C PRO A 41 10.85 16.44 3.54
N PRO A 42 10.40 17.54 2.92
CA PRO A 42 10.39 17.66 1.45
C PRO A 42 11.76 17.37 0.85
N GLY A 43 11.80 16.64 -0.28
CA GLY A 43 13.04 16.20 -0.94
C GLY A 43 13.57 14.85 -0.45
N SER A 44 13.01 14.28 0.63
CA SER A 44 13.21 12.87 0.94
C SER A 44 12.42 12.01 -0.04
N LEU A 45 13.09 11.06 -0.74
CA LEU A 45 12.42 10.15 -1.66
C LEU A 45 11.31 9.34 -0.98
N ILE A 46 11.52 8.90 0.27
CA ILE A 46 10.53 8.18 1.06
C ILE A 46 9.35 9.10 1.41
N GLY A 47 9.64 10.30 1.90
CA GLY A 47 8.62 11.28 2.26
C GLY A 47 7.81 11.76 1.06
N ASP A 48 8.45 11.99 -0.09
CA ASP A 48 7.80 12.40 -1.32
C ASP A 48 6.90 11.29 -1.88
N LEU A 49 7.36 10.04 -1.85
CA LEU A 49 6.52 8.89 -2.19
C LEU A 49 5.30 8.79 -1.27
N TRP A 50 5.47 8.91 0.05
CA TRP A 50 4.37 8.85 0.99
C TRP A 50 3.34 9.96 0.75
N ARG A 51 3.79 11.21 0.57
CA ARG A 51 2.91 12.36 0.25
C ARG A 51 2.17 12.17 -1.07
N SER A 52 2.85 11.72 -2.12
CA SER A 52 2.24 11.49 -3.45
C SER A 52 1.21 10.35 -3.46
N ASN A 53 1.26 9.47 -2.48
CA ASN A 53 0.26 8.40 -2.30
C ASN A 53 -0.89 8.78 -1.35
N GLY A 54 -1.00 10.05 -0.93
CA GLY A 54 -2.09 10.53 -0.07
C GLY A 54 -1.71 10.74 1.38
N GLY A 55 -0.42 10.64 1.74
CA GLY A 55 0.07 10.92 3.08
C GLY A 55 -0.59 10.05 4.16
N GLU A 56 -1.21 10.67 5.15
CA GLU A 56 -1.87 9.98 6.28
C GLU A 56 -3.03 9.08 5.86
N THR A 57 -3.70 9.39 4.74
CA THR A 57 -4.80 8.59 4.19
C THR A 57 -4.32 7.50 3.23
N SER A 58 -3.01 7.42 2.98
CA SER A 58 -2.42 6.38 2.14
C SER A 58 -2.55 4.99 2.77
N VAL A 59 -2.30 3.96 1.97
CA VAL A 59 -2.22 2.56 2.44
C VAL A 59 -1.17 2.35 3.53
N TYR A 60 -0.18 3.24 3.64
CA TYR A 60 0.87 3.18 4.65
C TYR A 60 0.39 3.72 6.02
N GLY A 61 -0.57 4.66 6.02
CA GLY A 61 -0.95 5.42 7.21
C GLY A 61 0.15 6.37 7.69
N CYS A 62 0.11 6.76 8.95
CA CYS A 62 1.10 7.64 9.55
C CYS A 62 2.47 6.98 9.73
N PRO A 63 3.58 7.73 9.57
CA PRO A 63 4.90 7.27 9.98
C PRO A 63 4.95 7.04 11.49
N VAL A 64 5.54 5.92 11.90
CA VAL A 64 5.75 5.57 13.31
C VAL A 64 7.20 5.80 13.75
N THR A 65 8.10 5.97 12.79
CA THR A 65 9.50 6.39 13.03
C THR A 65 9.84 7.60 12.18
N LYS A 66 10.95 8.27 12.49
CA LYS A 66 11.64 9.15 11.54
C LYS A 66 12.23 8.30 10.41
N GLU A 67 12.66 8.94 9.34
CA GLU A 67 13.54 8.29 8.34
C GLU A 67 14.92 8.10 8.94
N TYR A 68 15.45 6.88 8.84
CA TYR A 68 16.78 6.52 9.31
C TYR A 68 17.63 5.99 8.16
N GLY A 69 18.88 6.45 8.10
CA GLY A 69 19.89 5.83 7.25
C GLY A 69 20.36 4.50 7.85
N TYR A 70 20.73 3.54 7.01
CA TYR A 70 21.45 2.35 7.44
C TYR A 70 22.89 2.73 7.83
N ALA A 71 23.42 2.10 8.87
CA ALA A 71 24.76 2.39 9.40
C ALA A 71 25.87 2.26 8.36
N ASP A 72 25.73 1.33 7.42
CA ASP A 72 26.64 1.09 6.28
C ASP A 72 26.39 2.03 5.08
N LYS A 73 25.54 3.04 5.24
CA LYS A 73 25.18 4.04 4.23
C LYS A 73 24.58 3.46 2.93
N ARG A 74 24.13 2.19 2.95
CA ARG A 74 23.56 1.52 1.78
C ARG A 74 22.17 2.02 1.37
N GLY A 75 21.55 2.92 2.15
CA GLY A 75 20.23 3.48 1.90
C GLY A 75 19.56 3.99 3.17
N SER A 76 18.26 4.23 3.11
CA SER A 76 17.44 4.66 4.25
C SER A 76 16.11 3.92 4.31
N TYR A 77 15.42 4.05 5.44
CA TYR A 77 14.09 3.49 5.62
C TYR A 77 13.23 4.33 6.56
N GLN A 78 11.93 4.17 6.43
CA GLN A 78 10.95 4.69 7.36
C GLN A 78 9.85 3.66 7.60
N GLU A 79 9.45 3.49 8.85
CA GLU A 79 8.35 2.61 9.24
C GLU A 79 7.06 3.42 9.38
N PHE A 80 5.97 2.82 8.91
CA PHE A 80 4.63 3.37 8.91
C PHE A 80 3.69 2.42 9.66
N ARG A 81 2.50 2.89 10.02
CA ARG A 81 1.50 2.09 10.74
C ARG A 81 1.23 0.75 10.04
N ASN A 82 1.10 0.77 8.73
CA ASN A 82 0.71 -0.41 7.94
C ASN A 82 1.85 -0.95 7.07
N GLY A 83 3.10 -0.51 7.26
CA GLY A 83 4.19 -0.99 6.42
C GLY A 83 5.53 -0.29 6.61
N LYS A 84 6.41 -0.50 5.63
CA LYS A 84 7.76 0.05 5.60
C LYS A 84 8.14 0.45 4.17
N ILE A 85 8.77 1.61 4.03
CA ILE A 85 9.37 2.08 2.78
C ILE A 85 10.88 2.12 2.96
N VAL A 86 11.61 1.65 1.96
CA VAL A 86 13.08 1.60 1.95
C VAL A 86 13.60 2.21 0.65
N TRP A 87 14.51 3.16 0.76
CA TRP A 87 15.33 3.61 -0.34
C TRP A 87 16.53 2.68 -0.50
N SER A 88 16.66 2.09 -1.69
CA SER A 88 17.66 1.07 -2.01
C SER A 88 18.50 1.48 -3.23
N PRO A 89 19.43 2.44 -3.07
CA PRO A 89 20.17 3.02 -4.21
C PRO A 89 21.06 2.02 -4.95
N GLY A 90 21.41 0.90 -4.34
CA GLY A 90 22.20 -0.15 -4.99
C GLY A 90 21.52 -0.83 -6.19
N ILE A 91 20.20 -0.72 -6.30
CA ILE A 91 19.43 -1.25 -7.46
C ILE A 91 18.90 -0.15 -8.37
N GLY A 92 19.27 1.12 -8.10
CA GLY A 92 18.88 2.31 -8.85
C GLY A 92 18.81 3.53 -7.94
N GLY A 93 19.35 4.68 -8.36
CA GLY A 93 19.47 5.88 -7.51
C GLY A 93 18.15 6.38 -6.94
N GLY A 94 17.03 6.16 -7.65
CA GLY A 94 15.68 6.47 -7.18
C GLY A 94 14.88 5.26 -6.69
N ALA A 95 15.53 4.11 -6.48
CA ALA A 95 14.82 2.86 -6.18
C ALA A 95 14.20 2.87 -4.78
N LEU A 96 12.88 2.72 -4.75
CA LEU A 96 12.07 2.58 -3.54
C LEU A 96 11.39 1.22 -3.53
N VAL A 97 11.68 0.43 -2.50
CA VAL A 97 10.97 -0.83 -2.20
C VAL A 97 10.10 -0.63 -0.97
N ARG A 98 8.88 -1.13 -1.04
CA ARG A 98 7.88 -0.89 0.00
C ARG A 98 7.01 -2.12 0.23
N ALA A 99 6.79 -2.45 1.50
CA ALA A 99 5.87 -3.49 1.90
C ALA A 99 4.80 -2.90 2.81
N TYR A 100 3.53 -3.26 2.59
CA TYR A 100 2.41 -2.80 3.39
C TYR A 100 1.31 -3.86 3.45
N TYR A 101 0.49 -3.76 4.48
CA TYR A 101 -0.69 -4.60 4.63
C TYR A 101 -1.88 -3.97 3.93
N ALA A 102 -2.57 -4.74 3.10
CA ALA A 102 -3.84 -4.38 2.49
C ALA A 102 -4.65 -5.64 2.15
N ASP A 103 -5.95 -5.59 2.40
CA ASP A 103 -6.92 -6.62 2.02
C ASP A 103 -6.51 -8.05 2.44
N GLY A 104 -6.05 -8.22 3.68
CA GLY A 104 -5.61 -9.51 4.21
C GLY A 104 -4.25 -9.99 3.69
N LYS A 105 -3.53 -9.19 2.91
CA LYS A 105 -2.28 -9.59 2.26
C LYS A 105 -1.10 -8.70 2.62
N ALA A 106 0.08 -9.29 2.56
CA ALA A 106 1.33 -8.54 2.42
C ALA A 106 1.48 -8.12 0.96
N VAL A 107 1.51 -6.82 0.70
CA VAL A 107 1.74 -6.25 -0.62
C VAL A 107 3.15 -5.70 -0.68
N PHE A 108 3.92 -6.14 -1.66
CA PHE A 108 5.27 -5.66 -1.94
C PHE A 108 5.28 -4.92 -3.28
N ARG A 109 5.78 -3.70 -3.28
CA ARG A 109 5.92 -2.88 -4.50
C ARG A 109 7.33 -2.32 -4.59
N TRP A 110 7.76 -2.08 -5.82
CA TRP A 110 9.03 -1.43 -6.12
C TRP A 110 8.87 -0.49 -7.31
N SER A 111 9.75 0.52 -7.36
CA SER A 111 9.82 1.50 -8.43
C SER A 111 11.23 2.09 -8.50
N GLY A 112 11.58 2.68 -9.66
CA GLY A 112 12.85 3.39 -9.83
C GLY A 112 14.08 2.50 -9.91
N LEU A 113 13.94 1.20 -10.25
CA LEU A 113 15.08 0.35 -10.56
C LEU A 113 15.82 0.89 -11.79
N GLY A 114 17.11 1.13 -11.64
CA GLY A 114 17.96 2.02 -12.45
C GLY A 114 18.05 1.79 -13.94
N ARG A 115 17.43 0.74 -14.51
CA ARG A 115 17.34 0.48 -15.95
C ARG A 115 16.08 -0.29 -16.30
N ASP A 116 15.82 -0.47 -17.58
CA ASP A 116 14.75 -1.33 -18.08
C ASP A 116 15.09 -2.79 -17.83
N TRP A 117 14.14 -3.52 -17.26
CA TRP A 117 14.24 -4.94 -16.99
C TRP A 117 13.11 -5.70 -17.69
N ASP A 118 13.39 -6.91 -18.14
CA ASP A 118 12.37 -7.77 -18.77
C ASP A 118 11.37 -8.33 -17.77
N PHE A 119 11.86 -8.64 -16.56
CA PHE A 119 11.06 -9.17 -15.46
C PHE A 119 11.76 -8.93 -14.12
N PHE A 120 11.11 -9.30 -13.04
CA PHE A 120 11.67 -9.21 -11.70
C PHE A 120 11.68 -10.58 -11.03
N GLN A 121 12.65 -10.81 -10.16
CA GLN A 121 12.62 -11.88 -9.18
C GLN A 121 12.36 -11.28 -7.81
N VAL A 122 11.38 -11.84 -7.11
CA VAL A 122 11.07 -11.49 -5.73
C VAL A 122 11.38 -12.68 -4.85
N ARG A 123 12.12 -12.46 -3.79
CA ARG A 123 12.23 -13.40 -2.68
C ARG A 123 11.43 -12.87 -1.51
N TRP A 124 10.66 -13.75 -0.91
CA TRP A 124 9.95 -13.43 0.31
C TRP A 124 9.99 -14.60 1.29
N SER A 125 9.84 -14.28 2.59
CA SER A 125 9.75 -15.27 3.64
C SER A 125 8.86 -14.76 4.77
N PRO A 126 7.98 -15.61 5.35
CA PRO A 126 7.39 -15.33 6.64
C PRO A 126 8.47 -15.44 7.72
N ALA A 127 8.27 -14.78 8.86
CA ALA A 127 9.21 -14.90 9.98
C ALA A 127 9.33 -16.35 10.44
N GLY A 128 10.55 -16.88 10.45
CA GLY A 128 10.83 -18.29 10.80
C GLY A 128 10.51 -19.32 9.73
N GLY A 129 9.95 -18.91 8.58
CA GLY A 129 9.60 -19.80 7.48
C GLY A 129 10.65 -19.83 6.35
N ARG A 130 10.39 -20.69 5.36
CA ARG A 130 11.26 -20.84 4.19
C ARG A 130 11.17 -19.63 3.26
N THR A 131 12.28 -19.34 2.61
CA THR A 131 12.32 -18.33 1.54
C THR A 131 11.74 -18.91 0.25
N THR A 132 10.76 -18.23 -0.32
CA THR A 132 10.18 -18.51 -1.64
C THR A 132 10.68 -17.48 -2.64
N GLN A 133 11.10 -17.94 -3.83
CA GLN A 133 11.45 -17.08 -4.94
C GLN A 133 10.43 -17.20 -6.06
N VAL A 134 9.95 -16.07 -6.54
CA VAL A 134 8.95 -16.00 -7.61
C VAL A 134 9.41 -15.07 -8.73
N LYS A 135 9.04 -15.41 -9.96
CA LYS A 135 9.20 -14.55 -11.12
C LYS A 135 7.95 -13.68 -11.25
N VAL A 136 8.15 -12.36 -11.34
CA VAL A 136 7.08 -11.37 -11.41
C VAL A 136 7.21 -10.56 -12.68
N GLY A 137 6.10 -10.38 -13.39
CA GLY A 137 6.02 -9.49 -14.54
C GLY A 137 6.15 -8.02 -14.13
N ARG A 138 6.54 -7.19 -15.07
CA ARG A 138 6.68 -5.75 -14.86
C ARG A 138 5.34 -5.01 -15.01
N LEU A 139 5.13 -3.95 -14.20
CA LEU A 139 4.12 -2.93 -14.47
C LEU A 139 4.70 -1.88 -15.43
N THR A 140 5.94 -1.48 -15.19
CA THR A 140 6.78 -0.69 -16.08
C THR A 140 8.16 -1.35 -16.12
N PRO A 141 9.07 -0.98 -17.06
CA PRO A 141 10.41 -1.57 -17.12
C PRO A 141 11.20 -1.52 -15.81
N TRP A 142 10.87 -0.60 -14.91
CA TRP A 142 11.57 -0.39 -13.63
C TRP A 142 10.67 -0.52 -12.40
N SER A 143 9.46 -1.08 -12.54
CA SER A 143 8.52 -1.20 -11.42
C SER A 143 7.66 -2.46 -11.48
N GLY A 144 7.19 -2.89 -10.32
CA GLY A 144 6.29 -4.02 -10.21
C GLY A 144 5.59 -4.10 -8.86
N VAL A 145 4.74 -5.13 -8.74
CA VAL A 145 4.00 -5.45 -7.53
C VAL A 145 3.89 -6.96 -7.37
N TYR A 146 3.97 -7.43 -6.15
CA TYR A 146 3.71 -8.80 -5.74
C TYR A 146 2.90 -8.78 -4.45
N SER A 147 1.94 -9.67 -4.30
CA SER A 147 1.16 -9.81 -3.07
C SER A 147 1.02 -11.27 -2.69
N VAL A 148 1.03 -11.52 -1.39
CA VAL A 148 0.93 -12.88 -0.83
C VAL A 148 0.21 -12.82 0.51
N ASP A 149 -0.50 -13.90 0.83
CA ASP A 149 -0.95 -14.17 2.18
C ASP A 149 0.18 -14.90 2.94
N PRO A 150 0.89 -14.23 3.85
CA PRO A 150 2.00 -14.85 4.56
C PRO A 150 1.55 -15.70 5.74
N THR A 151 0.25 -15.73 6.04
CA THR A 151 -0.32 -16.57 7.10
C THR A 151 -0.41 -18.01 6.66
N CYS A 152 -0.49 -18.23 5.34
CA CYS A 152 -0.49 -19.56 4.73
C CYS A 152 0.67 -19.67 3.73
N TYR A 153 1.47 -20.70 3.81
CA TYR A 153 2.56 -20.98 2.87
C TYR A 153 2.65 -22.47 2.54
N TRP A 154 3.21 -22.75 1.38
CA TRP A 154 3.37 -24.13 0.93
C TRP A 154 4.69 -24.71 1.48
N ASP A 155 4.60 -25.80 2.24
CA ASP A 155 5.77 -26.50 2.78
C ASP A 155 5.64 -28.02 2.58
N GLY A 156 6.59 -28.58 1.87
CA GLY A 156 6.72 -30.03 1.70
C GLY A 156 5.53 -30.76 1.04
N GLY A 157 4.66 -30.05 0.32
CA GLY A 157 3.46 -30.64 -0.32
C GLY A 157 2.15 -30.30 0.41
N GLU A 158 2.23 -29.59 1.52
CA GLU A 158 1.08 -29.17 2.31
C GLU A 158 0.96 -27.65 2.41
N ASN A 159 -0.27 -27.15 2.54
CA ASN A 159 -0.52 -25.76 2.82
C ASN A 159 -0.53 -25.55 4.34
N VAL A 160 0.55 -24.95 4.86
CA VAL A 160 0.70 -24.67 6.29
C VAL A 160 0.20 -23.27 6.58
N CYS A 161 -0.83 -23.15 7.41
CA CYS A 161 -1.38 -21.87 7.84
C CYS A 161 -1.07 -21.62 9.32
N THR A 162 -0.58 -20.43 9.63
CA THR A 162 -0.43 -19.98 11.01
C THR A 162 -1.79 -19.58 11.54
N THR A 163 -2.29 -20.31 12.53
CA THR A 163 -3.55 -19.99 13.20
C THR A 163 -3.27 -19.32 14.54
N THR A 164 -4.08 -18.33 14.91
CA THR A 164 -4.07 -17.79 16.27
C THR A 164 -4.99 -18.62 17.14
N ASN A 165 -4.49 -19.07 18.28
CA ASN A 165 -5.31 -19.67 19.34
C ASN A 165 -6.10 -18.59 20.11
N GLY A 166 -6.80 -17.68 19.38
CA GLY A 166 -7.64 -16.64 19.96
C GLY A 166 -6.89 -15.42 20.55
N HIS A 167 -5.58 -15.38 20.48
CA HIS A 167 -4.78 -14.22 20.89
C HIS A 167 -4.31 -13.49 19.62
N GLY A 168 -4.67 -12.21 19.49
CA GLY A 168 -4.26 -11.38 18.36
C GLY A 168 -2.74 -11.45 18.15
N GLY A 169 -2.34 -11.79 16.94
CA GLY A 169 -0.94 -11.93 16.55
C GLY A 169 -0.71 -11.34 15.18
N TYR A 170 0.51 -11.44 14.69
CA TYR A 170 0.86 -11.07 13.31
C TYR A 170 1.95 -11.99 12.77
N VAL A 171 1.93 -12.21 11.46
CA VAL A 171 3.05 -12.77 10.71
C VAL A 171 3.83 -11.63 10.07
N LYS A 172 5.14 -11.57 10.30
CA LYS A 172 6.04 -10.64 9.60
C LYS A 172 6.48 -11.27 8.30
N ALA A 173 6.16 -10.65 7.16
CA ALA A 173 6.68 -11.02 5.85
C ALA A 173 7.83 -10.09 5.45
N SER A 174 8.94 -10.66 4.99
CA SER A 174 10.12 -9.93 4.49
C SER A 174 10.29 -10.17 3.00
N PHE A 175 10.70 -9.13 2.26
CA PHE A 175 10.80 -9.12 0.81
C PHE A 175 12.09 -8.46 0.33
N ILE A 176 12.65 -9.00 -0.76
CA ILE A 176 13.67 -8.37 -1.60
C ILE A 176 13.31 -8.56 -3.07
N VAL A 177 13.82 -7.69 -3.93
CA VAL A 177 13.62 -7.74 -5.39
C VAL A 177 14.93 -7.51 -6.13
N GLN A 178 15.08 -8.14 -7.30
CA GLN A 178 16.08 -7.80 -8.32
C GLN A 178 15.40 -7.72 -9.69
N GLY A 179 15.91 -6.86 -10.57
CA GLY A 179 15.56 -6.85 -11.98
C GLY A 179 16.36 -7.88 -12.74
N CYS A 180 15.77 -8.47 -13.78
CA CYS A 180 16.41 -9.48 -14.63
C CYS A 180 16.06 -9.26 -16.10
N ASP A 181 17.03 -9.51 -16.98
CA ASP A 181 16.85 -9.58 -18.43
C ASP A 181 16.86 -11.03 -18.90
N ARG A 182 16.19 -11.28 -20.02
CA ARG A 182 16.22 -12.58 -20.69
C ARG A 182 17.50 -12.67 -21.52
N GLY A 183 18.40 -13.57 -21.12
CA GLY A 183 19.61 -13.88 -21.88
C GLY A 183 19.42 -15.10 -22.76
N THR A 184 20.32 -15.27 -23.74
CA THR A 184 20.33 -16.42 -24.65
C THR A 184 20.59 -17.75 -23.92
N PHE A 185 21.39 -17.71 -22.83
CA PHE A 185 21.79 -18.88 -22.04
C PHE A 185 21.36 -18.79 -20.58
N GLY A 186 20.34 -17.99 -20.26
CA GLY A 186 19.84 -17.76 -18.90
C GLY A 186 19.38 -16.33 -18.69
N SER A 187 19.16 -15.97 -17.43
CA SER A 187 18.78 -14.61 -17.05
C SER A 187 20.00 -13.87 -16.51
N ASP A 188 20.22 -12.64 -16.99
CA ASP A 188 21.16 -11.69 -16.38
C ASP A 188 20.39 -10.83 -15.38
N CYS A 189 20.76 -10.92 -14.10
CA CYS A 189 20.06 -10.23 -13.03
C CYS A 189 20.99 -9.23 -12.32
N GLY A 190 20.41 -8.08 -11.98
CA GLY A 190 21.07 -7.07 -11.17
C GLY A 190 21.17 -7.46 -9.68
N PRO A 191 21.68 -6.55 -8.85
CA PRO A 191 21.77 -6.77 -7.41
C PRO A 191 20.38 -6.84 -6.76
N TRP A 192 20.31 -7.47 -5.57
CA TRP A 192 19.13 -7.50 -4.73
C TRP A 192 18.92 -6.17 -4.00
N SER A 193 17.67 -5.80 -3.81
CA SER A 193 17.31 -4.66 -2.97
C SER A 193 17.67 -4.89 -1.51
N ILE A 194 17.68 -3.79 -0.75
CA ILE A 194 17.63 -3.84 0.71
C ILE A 194 16.30 -4.47 1.13
N PRO A 195 16.27 -5.33 2.17
CA PRO A 195 15.04 -5.93 2.64
C PRO A 195 14.03 -4.91 3.17
N THR A 196 12.77 -5.11 2.80
CA THR A 196 11.62 -4.45 3.45
C THR A 196 10.71 -5.50 4.06
N SER A 197 9.82 -5.09 4.97
CA SER A 197 8.93 -6.03 5.64
C SER A 197 7.63 -5.38 6.07
N VAL A 198 6.61 -6.21 6.27
CA VAL A 198 5.31 -5.81 6.82
C VAL A 198 4.82 -6.85 7.82
N LYS A 199 4.02 -6.40 8.78
CA LYS A 199 3.27 -7.25 9.71
C LYS A 199 1.85 -7.42 9.16
N VAL A 200 1.43 -8.67 9.00
CA VAL A 200 0.07 -9.02 8.59
C VAL A 200 -0.65 -9.57 9.81
N PRO A 201 -1.77 -8.98 10.25
CA PRO A 201 -2.56 -9.51 11.37
C PRO A 201 -3.04 -10.94 11.08
N LEU A 202 -3.13 -11.75 12.14
CA LEU A 202 -3.67 -13.10 12.12
C LEU A 202 -5.15 -13.11 12.49
#